data_1d82c90c03d4194f66a70d750b63795e
#
_entry.id   1d82c90c03d4194f66a70d750b63795e
#
_cell.length_a   1.000
_cell.length_b   1.000
_cell.length_c   1.000
_cell.angle_alpha   90.00
_cell.angle_beta   90.00
_cell.angle_gamma   90.00
#
_symmetry.space_group_name_H-M   'P 1'
#
loop_
_entity.id
_entity.type
_entity.pdbx_description
1 polymer ?
#
loop_
_entity_poly.entity_id
_entity_poly.type
_entity_poly.pdbx_seq_one_letter_code
_entity_poly.pdbx_strand_id
1 'polypeptide(L)'
;RKTATKLMADEDKHDFFRRFIYHKVNQKVTIGEALRSMELEQLLPELSDWQEIWDVWERKSGAGRKQKFIDLRAEDELTDKNAYLLRRFIEAKWERVMTHYEEQQVAAEKYYREILYGCKNVAAVDIGWAGSGALALSHLVEKVWGMDCRITGIVAGTNTIHNAQPDASDPFLQDGRLVAYLYSGQMNRDLLKKHDPNKDYNVFWELLLSSLTPSFQGFHNGRYQTEKESIYLETVDITLEFGRYDFNPEGIGEIQRGILDFAEQYLEHFGEFPYMFRISGRDAYAPMLVAASYDERYLKMIEKRFQLEIAVN
;
A
#
# COMPACT_ATOMS: atom_id res chain seq x y z
N ARG A 1 -1.63 2.67 -0.52
CA ARG A 1 -2.25 1.42 0.02
C ARG A 1 -3.52 1.71 0.82
N LYS A 2 -3.47 2.50 1.90
CA LYS A 2 -4.66 2.78 2.75
C LYS A 2 -5.83 3.33 1.94
N THR A 3 -5.59 4.33 1.11
CA THR A 3 -6.61 4.96 0.28
C THR A 3 -7.19 3.98 -0.75
N ALA A 4 -6.35 3.23 -1.45
CA ALA A 4 -6.81 2.23 -2.41
C ALA A 4 -7.68 1.17 -1.74
N THR A 5 -7.30 0.72 -0.55
CA THR A 5 -8.07 -0.25 0.23
C THR A 5 -9.44 0.28 0.61
N LYS A 6 -9.55 1.56 1.05
CA LYS A 6 -10.84 2.20 1.34
C LYS A 6 -11.73 2.30 0.10
N LEU A 7 -11.16 2.69 -1.04
CA LEU A 7 -11.91 2.85 -2.28
C LEU A 7 -12.47 1.52 -2.81
N MET A 8 -11.79 0.41 -2.54
CA MET A 8 -12.21 -0.94 -2.96
C MET A 8 -13.14 -1.64 -1.95
N ALA A 9 -13.41 -1.04 -0.80
CA ALA A 9 -14.17 -1.67 0.27
C ALA A 9 -15.59 -2.12 -0.14
N ASP A 10 -16.18 -1.45 -1.13
CA ASP A 10 -17.57 -1.69 -1.57
C ASP A 10 -17.75 -3.00 -2.34
N GLU A 11 -16.76 -3.45 -3.11
CA GLU A 11 -16.92 -4.60 -4.00
C GLU A 11 -16.64 -5.96 -3.34
N ASP A 12 -15.65 -6.01 -2.46
CA ASP A 12 -15.26 -7.26 -1.81
C ASP A 12 -14.86 -7.08 -0.36
N LYS A 13 -15.85 -6.80 0.49
CA LYS A 13 -15.64 -6.64 1.93
C LYS A 13 -14.92 -7.82 2.59
N HIS A 14 -15.13 -9.04 2.07
CA HIS A 14 -14.49 -10.24 2.63
C HIS A 14 -13.00 -10.27 2.33
N ASP A 15 -12.60 -9.96 1.09
CA ASP A 15 -11.19 -9.95 0.70
C ASP A 15 -10.44 -8.75 1.31
N PHE A 16 -11.10 -7.59 1.36
CA PHE A 16 -10.59 -6.38 2.01
C PHE A 16 -10.16 -6.64 3.45
N PHE A 17 -11.07 -7.12 4.29
CA PHE A 17 -10.77 -7.34 5.70
C PHE A 17 -9.84 -8.51 5.93
N ARG A 18 -9.96 -9.56 5.14
CA ARG A 18 -9.06 -10.70 5.23
C ARG A 18 -7.62 -10.26 5.04
N ARG A 19 -7.29 -9.56 3.95
CA ARG A 19 -5.92 -9.13 3.65
C ARG A 19 -5.40 -8.10 4.64
N PHE A 20 -6.21 -7.12 4.96
CA PHE A 20 -5.81 -6.04 5.84
C PHE A 20 -5.62 -6.51 7.28
N ILE A 21 -6.58 -7.22 7.84
CA ILE A 21 -6.52 -7.71 9.23
C ILE A 21 -5.37 -8.70 9.39
N TYR A 22 -5.19 -9.64 8.47
CA TYR A 22 -4.05 -10.57 8.54
C TYR A 22 -2.70 -9.88 8.42
N HIS A 23 -2.60 -8.84 7.63
CA HIS A 23 -1.39 -8.03 7.60
C HIS A 23 -1.10 -7.38 8.96
N LYS A 24 -2.13 -6.89 9.64
CA LYS A 24 -2.00 -6.29 10.98
C LYS A 24 -1.68 -7.30 12.08
N VAL A 25 -2.16 -8.53 12.00
CA VAL A 25 -1.76 -9.63 12.92
C VAL A 25 -0.24 -9.79 12.95
N ASN A 26 0.40 -9.77 11.78
CA ASN A 26 1.86 -9.91 11.68
C ASN A 26 2.62 -8.72 12.28
N GLN A 27 1.98 -7.57 12.47
CA GLN A 27 2.57 -6.36 13.05
C GLN A 27 2.44 -6.29 14.58
N LYS A 28 1.78 -7.25 15.22
CA LYS A 28 1.55 -7.29 16.68
C LYS A 28 0.90 -6.00 17.23
N VAL A 29 -0.02 -5.43 16.47
CA VAL A 29 -0.78 -4.25 16.89
C VAL A 29 -1.96 -4.65 17.75
N THR A 30 -2.51 -3.71 18.54
CA THR A 30 -3.77 -3.90 19.23
C THR A 30 -4.96 -3.80 18.28
N ILE A 31 -6.12 -4.31 18.70
CA ILE A 31 -7.39 -4.19 17.94
C ILE A 31 -7.73 -2.71 17.70
N GLY A 32 -7.54 -1.86 18.71
CA GLY A 32 -7.76 -0.43 18.59
C GLY A 32 -6.83 0.25 17.60
N GLU A 33 -5.55 -0.11 17.57
CA GLU A 33 -4.60 0.37 16.56
C GLU A 33 -4.95 -0.12 15.17
N ALA A 34 -5.42 -1.37 15.04
CA ALA A 34 -5.90 -1.88 13.76
C ALA A 34 -7.09 -1.08 13.22
N LEU A 35 -8.10 -0.77 14.07
CA LEU A 35 -9.24 0.07 13.68
C LEU A 35 -8.80 1.50 13.30
N ARG A 36 -7.92 2.14 14.09
CA ARG A 36 -7.39 3.47 13.74
C ARG A 36 -6.62 3.46 12.43
N SER A 37 -5.87 2.41 12.16
CA SER A 37 -5.14 2.29 10.89
C SER A 37 -6.06 2.09 9.67
N MET A 38 -7.32 1.72 9.89
CA MET A 38 -8.41 1.71 8.90
C MET A 38 -9.24 3.00 8.91
N GLU A 39 -8.90 3.97 9.79
CA GLU A 39 -9.71 5.17 10.05
C GLU A 39 -11.13 4.83 10.52
N LEU A 40 -11.25 3.80 11.33
CA LEU A 40 -12.51 3.32 11.90
C LEU A 40 -12.59 3.52 13.43
N GLU A 41 -11.86 4.50 13.96
CA GLU A 41 -11.86 4.82 15.39
C GLU A 41 -13.25 5.20 15.94
N GLN A 42 -14.16 5.69 15.12
CA GLN A 42 -15.55 5.95 15.47
C GLN A 42 -16.33 4.67 15.84
N LEU A 43 -15.79 3.48 15.54
CA LEU A 43 -16.37 2.21 15.96
C LEU A 43 -15.86 1.74 17.32
N LEU A 44 -14.79 2.34 17.88
CA LEU A 44 -14.20 1.93 19.17
C LEU A 44 -15.18 1.94 20.35
N PRO A 45 -16.08 2.93 20.51
CA PRO A 45 -17.05 2.91 21.61
C PRO A 45 -18.01 1.72 21.56
N GLU A 46 -18.30 1.21 20.35
CA GLU A 46 -19.23 0.10 20.16
C GLU A 46 -18.55 -1.28 20.27
N LEU A 47 -17.22 -1.31 20.26
CA LEU A 47 -16.45 -2.54 20.37
C LEU A 47 -16.64 -3.21 21.74
N SER A 48 -16.70 -2.40 22.80
CA SER A 48 -16.92 -2.89 24.19
C SER A 48 -18.30 -3.48 24.42
N ASP A 49 -19.28 -3.04 23.66
CA ASP A 49 -20.67 -3.50 23.76
C ASP A 49 -20.99 -4.66 22.82
N TRP A 50 -20.05 -4.99 21.91
CA TRP A 50 -20.23 -6.05 20.93
C TRP A 50 -19.79 -7.39 21.50
N GLN A 51 -20.71 -8.34 21.49
CA GLN A 51 -20.48 -9.70 21.93
C GLN A 51 -20.94 -10.69 20.88
N GLU A 52 -20.13 -11.70 20.61
CA GLU A 52 -20.52 -12.82 19.76
C GLU A 52 -20.77 -14.07 20.62
N ILE A 53 -21.89 -14.74 20.36
CA ILE A 53 -22.28 -15.93 21.09
C ILE A 53 -21.85 -17.16 20.28
N TRP A 54 -20.95 -17.93 20.85
CA TRP A 54 -20.50 -19.18 20.23
C TRP A 54 -21.05 -20.39 20.95
N ASP A 55 -21.57 -21.32 20.17
CA ASP A 55 -21.95 -22.66 20.65
C ASP A 55 -20.67 -23.53 20.73
N VAL A 56 -20.22 -23.80 21.92
CA VAL A 56 -19.04 -24.65 22.16
C VAL A 56 -19.47 -26.03 22.60
N TRP A 57 -18.99 -27.08 21.89
CA TRP A 57 -19.17 -28.45 22.29
C TRP A 57 -18.11 -28.88 23.31
N GLU A 58 -18.49 -29.07 24.55
CA GLU A 58 -17.59 -29.68 25.54
C GLU A 58 -17.57 -31.20 25.40
N ARG A 59 -16.42 -31.76 25.00
CA ARG A 59 -16.21 -33.22 24.89
C ARG A 59 -16.02 -33.93 26.26
N LYS A 60 -15.96 -33.24 27.37
CA LYS A 60 -15.75 -33.84 28.68
C LYS A 60 -17.04 -33.81 29.49
N SER A 61 -17.52 -35.03 29.78
CA SER A 61 -18.63 -35.38 30.70
C SER A 61 -20.02 -34.79 30.39
N GLY A 62 -20.78 -35.49 29.57
CA GLY A 62 -22.22 -35.27 29.42
C GLY A 62 -22.54 -34.15 28.43
N ALA A 63 -22.84 -34.55 27.21
CA ALA A 63 -23.12 -33.68 26.07
C ALA A 63 -24.06 -32.52 26.42
N GLY A 64 -23.46 -31.34 26.61
CA GLY A 64 -24.18 -30.09 26.79
C GLY A 64 -23.60 -29.02 25.84
N ARG A 65 -24.50 -28.39 25.06
CA ARG A 65 -24.21 -27.21 24.27
C ARG A 65 -24.07 -26.04 25.26
N LYS A 66 -22.87 -25.49 25.41
CA LYS A 66 -22.67 -24.27 26.22
C LYS A 66 -22.45 -23.09 25.29
N GLN A 67 -23.09 -22.00 25.60
CA GLN A 67 -22.86 -20.72 24.96
C GLN A 67 -21.66 -20.04 25.63
N LYS A 68 -20.67 -19.65 24.84
CA LYS A 68 -19.54 -18.84 25.27
C LYS A 68 -19.69 -17.46 24.67
N PHE A 69 -19.70 -16.45 25.52
CA PHE A 69 -19.62 -15.05 25.11
C PHE A 69 -18.16 -14.73 24.82
N ILE A 70 -17.91 -14.13 23.69
CA ILE A 70 -16.58 -13.65 23.30
C ILE A 70 -16.73 -12.18 23.02
N ASP A 71 -15.99 -11.39 23.78
CA ASP A 71 -15.86 -9.95 23.65
C ASP A 71 -14.51 -9.59 23.01
N LEU A 72 -14.45 -8.44 22.38
CA LEU A 72 -13.24 -7.82 21.87
C LEU A 72 -12.98 -6.54 22.65
N ARG A 73 -11.71 -6.31 23.00
CA ARG A 73 -11.28 -5.07 23.64
C ARG A 73 -10.27 -4.35 22.78
N ALA A 74 -10.31 -3.03 22.80
CA ALA A 74 -9.41 -2.22 21.97
C ALA A 74 -7.92 -2.42 22.32
N GLU A 75 -7.63 -2.73 23.58
CA GLU A 75 -6.30 -2.98 24.12
C GLU A 75 -5.77 -4.41 23.89
N ASP A 76 -6.61 -5.34 23.47
CA ASP A 76 -6.17 -6.70 23.17
C ASP A 76 -5.26 -6.73 21.93
N GLU A 77 -4.18 -7.52 22.01
CA GLU A 77 -3.32 -7.77 20.85
C GLU A 77 -4.13 -8.49 19.76
N LEU A 78 -4.02 -8.00 18.53
CA LEU A 78 -4.63 -8.63 17.37
C LEU A 78 -3.86 -9.90 16.99
N THR A 79 -4.54 -11.03 17.04
CA THR A 79 -3.98 -12.37 16.80
C THR A 79 -4.84 -13.13 15.78
N ASP A 80 -4.34 -14.23 15.23
CA ASP A 80 -5.13 -15.11 14.36
C ASP A 80 -6.46 -15.59 15.00
N LYS A 81 -6.49 -15.66 16.33
CA LYS A 81 -7.66 -16.15 17.07
C LYS A 81 -8.79 -15.13 17.13
N ASN A 82 -8.45 -13.84 17.25
CA ASN A 82 -9.45 -12.75 17.37
C ASN A 82 -9.62 -11.95 16.08
N ALA A 83 -8.74 -12.12 15.08
CA ALA A 83 -8.85 -11.48 13.77
C ALA A 83 -10.21 -11.77 13.09
N TYR A 84 -10.70 -13.00 13.21
CA TYR A 84 -12.01 -13.37 12.70
C TYR A 84 -13.15 -12.60 13.40
N LEU A 85 -13.05 -12.40 14.71
CA LEU A 85 -14.04 -11.67 15.49
C LEU A 85 -14.04 -10.18 15.13
N LEU A 86 -12.85 -9.59 14.97
CA LEU A 86 -12.72 -8.21 14.49
C LEU A 86 -13.37 -8.04 13.10
N ARG A 87 -13.14 -8.98 12.19
CA ARG A 87 -13.80 -8.99 10.88
C ARG A 87 -15.32 -9.01 11.01
N ARG A 88 -15.86 -9.91 11.84
CA ARG A 88 -17.31 -10.01 12.09
C ARG A 88 -17.90 -8.75 12.68
N PHE A 89 -17.19 -8.11 13.60
CA PHE A 89 -17.58 -6.82 14.15
C PHE A 89 -17.69 -5.74 13.06
N ILE A 90 -16.65 -5.59 12.23
CA ILE A 90 -16.66 -4.60 11.14
C ILE A 90 -17.75 -4.92 10.10
N GLU A 91 -17.94 -6.18 9.74
CA GLU A 91 -19.02 -6.63 8.84
C GLU A 91 -20.42 -6.29 9.41
N ALA A 92 -20.61 -6.42 10.72
CA ALA A 92 -21.87 -6.05 11.39
C ALA A 92 -22.12 -4.51 11.38
N LYS A 93 -21.07 -3.70 11.19
CA LYS A 93 -21.15 -2.23 11.12
C LYS A 93 -20.96 -1.70 9.69
N TRP A 94 -21.13 -2.55 8.68
CA TRP A 94 -20.76 -2.27 7.31
C TRP A 94 -21.34 -0.98 6.74
N GLU A 95 -22.60 -0.70 6.96
CA GLU A 95 -23.25 0.54 6.48
C GLU A 95 -22.54 1.80 7.02
N ARG A 96 -22.14 1.78 8.29
CA ARG A 96 -21.40 2.90 8.89
C ARG A 96 -19.99 3.03 8.33
N VAL A 97 -19.33 1.90 8.07
CA VAL A 97 -18.02 1.87 7.42
C VAL A 97 -18.11 2.49 6.03
N MET A 98 -19.11 2.09 5.24
CA MET A 98 -19.29 2.62 3.89
C MET A 98 -19.67 4.09 3.88
N THR A 99 -20.57 4.53 4.75
CA THR A 99 -20.90 5.95 4.91
C THR A 99 -19.67 6.79 5.28
N HIS A 100 -18.78 6.26 6.12
CA HIS A 100 -17.54 6.95 6.47
C HIS A 100 -16.59 7.10 5.27
N TYR A 101 -16.52 6.13 4.38
CA TYR A 101 -15.64 6.19 3.21
C TYR A 101 -16.26 6.87 1.98
N GLU A 102 -17.57 7.13 1.98
CA GLU A 102 -18.32 7.64 0.82
C GLU A 102 -17.75 8.97 0.29
N GLU A 103 -17.41 9.90 1.18
CA GLU A 103 -16.82 11.18 0.79
C GLU A 103 -15.51 11.00 0.01
N GLN A 104 -14.62 10.14 0.53
CA GLN A 104 -13.34 9.86 -0.12
C GLN A 104 -13.52 9.15 -1.47
N GLN A 105 -14.49 8.23 -1.57
CA GLN A 105 -14.79 7.52 -2.81
C GLN A 105 -15.23 8.49 -3.89
N VAL A 106 -16.19 9.37 -3.57
CA VAL A 106 -16.71 10.37 -4.51
C VAL A 106 -15.63 11.37 -4.94
N ALA A 107 -14.84 11.87 -3.99
CA ALA A 107 -13.77 12.82 -4.28
C ALA A 107 -12.65 12.17 -5.13
N ALA A 108 -12.28 10.94 -4.82
CA ALA A 108 -11.30 10.20 -5.62
C ALA A 108 -11.79 9.95 -7.05
N GLU A 109 -13.05 9.58 -7.23
CA GLU A 109 -13.62 9.40 -8.57
C GLU A 109 -13.55 10.68 -9.39
N LYS A 110 -13.95 11.83 -8.81
CA LYS A 110 -13.85 13.14 -9.48
C LYS A 110 -12.42 13.43 -9.92
N TYR A 111 -11.47 13.25 -9.01
CA TYR A 111 -10.05 13.46 -9.28
C TYR A 111 -9.54 12.60 -10.44
N TYR A 112 -9.77 11.30 -10.38
CA TYR A 112 -9.26 10.40 -11.42
C TYR A 112 -10.00 10.56 -12.76
N ARG A 113 -11.27 10.91 -12.78
CA ARG A 113 -11.97 11.24 -14.01
C ARG A 113 -11.36 12.44 -14.71
N GLU A 114 -10.92 13.44 -13.95
CA GLU A 114 -10.26 14.64 -14.50
C GLU A 114 -8.87 14.30 -15.05
N ILE A 115 -7.99 13.72 -14.23
CA ILE A 115 -6.59 13.48 -14.66
C ILE A 115 -6.47 12.41 -15.74
N LEU A 116 -7.42 11.49 -15.84
CA LEU A 116 -7.45 10.44 -16.85
C LEU A 116 -8.33 10.79 -18.05
N TYR A 117 -8.85 12.00 -18.09
CA TYR A 117 -9.74 12.44 -19.19
C TYR A 117 -9.06 12.25 -20.56
N GLY A 118 -9.74 11.54 -21.46
CA GLY A 118 -9.22 11.27 -22.80
C GLY A 118 -8.12 10.19 -22.90
N CYS A 119 -7.62 9.69 -21.76
CA CYS A 119 -6.62 8.63 -21.74
C CYS A 119 -7.28 7.27 -22.01
N LYS A 120 -6.67 6.49 -22.93
CA LYS A 120 -7.10 5.11 -23.23
C LYS A 120 -6.20 4.06 -22.58
N ASN A 121 -4.92 4.37 -22.43
CA ASN A 121 -3.93 3.50 -21.81
C ASN A 121 -3.04 4.35 -20.91
N VAL A 122 -2.90 3.94 -19.68
CA VAL A 122 -2.11 4.64 -18.66
C VAL A 122 -1.18 3.65 -17.95
N ALA A 123 0.06 4.06 -17.76
CA ALA A 123 1.01 3.37 -16.92
C ALA A 123 0.95 3.95 -15.49
N ALA A 124 0.57 3.13 -14.52
CA ALA A 124 0.71 3.46 -13.11
C ALA A 124 2.06 2.97 -12.61
N VAL A 125 3.02 3.91 -12.46
CA VAL A 125 4.37 3.59 -12.01
C VAL A 125 4.40 3.60 -10.48
N ASP A 126 4.89 2.49 -9.91
CA ASP A 126 5.01 2.30 -8.47
C ASP A 126 6.35 1.62 -8.18
N ILE A 127 6.94 1.85 -7.02
CA ILE A 127 8.17 1.17 -6.61
C ILE A 127 7.91 -0.32 -6.42
N GLY A 128 6.81 -0.69 -5.82
CA GLY A 128 6.45 -2.10 -5.57
C GLY A 128 5.75 -2.23 -4.21
N TRP A 129 5.70 -3.36 -3.59
CA TRP A 129 6.40 -4.61 -3.90
C TRP A 129 5.40 -5.73 -4.24
N ALA A 130 4.15 -5.42 -4.31
CA ALA A 130 3.09 -6.35 -4.71
C ALA A 130 2.26 -5.79 -5.89
N GLY A 131 2.49 -4.53 -6.27
CA GLY A 131 1.71 -3.84 -7.30
C GLY A 131 0.27 -3.56 -6.90
N SER A 132 -0.07 -3.71 -5.61
CA SER A 132 -1.46 -3.59 -5.13
C SER A 132 -2.08 -2.22 -5.37
N GLY A 133 -1.28 -1.13 -5.34
CA GLY A 133 -1.75 0.22 -5.64
C GLY A 133 -2.19 0.36 -7.10
N ALA A 134 -1.35 -0.08 -8.03
CA ALA A 134 -1.66 -0.02 -9.46
C ALA A 134 -2.82 -0.94 -9.84
N LEU A 135 -2.88 -2.15 -9.26
CA LEU A 135 -3.98 -3.10 -9.49
C LEU A 135 -5.30 -2.59 -8.93
N ALA A 136 -5.29 -1.96 -7.75
CA ALA A 136 -6.46 -1.33 -7.18
C ALA A 136 -6.96 -0.17 -8.06
N LEU A 137 -6.05 0.67 -8.56
CA LEU A 137 -6.42 1.75 -9.47
C LEU A 137 -7.02 1.21 -10.77
N SER A 138 -6.42 0.16 -11.37
CA SER A 138 -6.97 -0.53 -12.54
C SER A 138 -8.40 -1.00 -12.29
N HIS A 139 -8.63 -1.66 -11.15
CA HIS A 139 -9.95 -2.15 -10.77
C HIS A 139 -10.97 -1.01 -10.60
N LEU A 140 -10.62 0.05 -9.87
CA LEU A 140 -11.48 1.21 -9.68
C LEU A 140 -11.84 1.88 -11.01
N VAL A 141 -10.84 2.16 -11.84
CA VAL A 141 -11.03 2.85 -13.13
C VAL A 141 -11.90 2.02 -14.07
N GLU A 142 -11.56 0.73 -14.25
CA GLU A 142 -12.19 -0.11 -15.27
C GLU A 142 -13.52 -0.72 -14.80
N LYS A 143 -13.62 -1.12 -13.53
CA LYS A 143 -14.77 -1.88 -13.01
C LYS A 143 -15.73 -1.05 -12.20
N VAL A 144 -15.22 -0.26 -11.26
CA VAL A 144 -16.08 0.52 -10.36
C VAL A 144 -16.60 1.76 -11.05
N TRP A 145 -15.72 2.54 -11.66
CA TRP A 145 -16.09 3.80 -12.33
C TRP A 145 -16.44 3.64 -13.82
N GLY A 146 -16.24 2.47 -14.40
CA GLY A 146 -16.61 2.15 -15.78
C GLY A 146 -15.95 3.08 -16.82
N MET A 147 -14.73 3.53 -16.57
CA MET A 147 -14.00 4.40 -17.48
C MET A 147 -13.40 3.57 -18.63
N ASP A 148 -13.44 4.10 -19.85
CA ASP A 148 -12.78 3.51 -21.03
C ASP A 148 -11.27 3.85 -21.03
N CYS A 149 -10.58 3.40 -19.98
CA CYS A 149 -9.17 3.64 -19.75
C CYS A 149 -8.54 2.39 -19.12
N ARG A 150 -7.56 1.82 -19.78
CA ARG A 150 -6.79 0.67 -19.29
C ARG A 150 -5.61 1.13 -18.44
N ILE A 151 -5.48 0.63 -17.23
CA ILE A 151 -4.32 0.87 -16.37
C ILE A 151 -3.40 -0.34 -16.38
N THR A 152 -2.11 -0.11 -16.66
CA THR A 152 -1.06 -1.12 -16.53
C THR A 152 -0.12 -0.69 -15.40
N GLY A 153 0.06 -1.54 -14.39
CA GLY A 153 1.00 -1.30 -13.31
C GLY A 153 2.44 -1.55 -13.77
N ILE A 154 3.34 -0.62 -13.52
CA ILE A 154 4.78 -0.79 -13.74
C ILE A 154 5.46 -0.65 -12.38
N VAL A 155 6.06 -1.73 -11.87
CA VAL A 155 6.73 -1.76 -10.56
C VAL A 155 8.22 -2.06 -10.72
N ALA A 156 9.04 -1.54 -9.81
CA ALA A 156 10.47 -1.86 -9.80
C ALA A 156 10.67 -3.37 -9.58
N GLY A 157 10.00 -3.96 -8.62
CA GLY A 157 10.05 -5.40 -8.38
C GLY A 157 8.82 -5.90 -7.62
N THR A 158 8.61 -7.22 -7.66
CA THR A 158 7.62 -7.86 -6.80
C THR A 158 8.31 -8.71 -5.75
N ASN A 159 7.99 -8.44 -4.47
CA ASN A 159 8.61 -9.10 -3.31
C ASN A 159 7.58 -9.92 -2.53
N THR A 160 6.79 -10.68 -3.26
CA THR A 160 5.61 -11.37 -2.71
C THR A 160 5.97 -12.59 -1.85
N ILE A 161 7.22 -13.11 -1.93
CA ILE A 161 7.66 -14.22 -1.07
C ILE A 161 7.67 -13.88 0.43
N HIS A 162 7.70 -12.60 0.79
CA HIS A 162 7.63 -12.10 2.16
C HIS A 162 6.23 -11.66 2.57
N ASN A 163 5.24 -11.81 1.70
CA ASN A 163 3.84 -11.48 1.97
C ASN A 163 3.07 -12.70 2.47
N ALA A 164 1.96 -12.48 3.17
CA ALA A 164 1.04 -13.53 3.58
C ALA A 164 0.43 -14.34 2.40
N GLN A 165 0.49 -13.78 1.20
CA GLN A 165 0.08 -14.41 -0.06
C GLN A 165 1.23 -14.28 -1.07
N PRO A 166 2.20 -15.21 -1.07
CA PRO A 166 3.44 -15.06 -1.84
C PRO A 166 3.26 -14.85 -3.34
N ASP A 167 2.29 -15.48 -3.95
CA ASP A 167 2.09 -15.47 -5.40
C ASP A 167 0.95 -14.54 -5.85
N ALA A 168 0.53 -13.60 -5.01
CA ALA A 168 -0.61 -12.73 -5.28
C ALA A 168 -0.45 -11.86 -6.54
N SER A 169 0.79 -11.53 -6.93
CA SER A 169 1.08 -10.72 -8.12
C SER A 169 1.22 -11.55 -9.41
N ASP A 170 1.45 -12.86 -9.30
CA ASP A 170 1.79 -13.71 -10.45
C ASP A 170 0.72 -13.74 -11.54
N PRO A 171 -0.58 -13.86 -11.26
CA PRO A 171 -1.61 -13.82 -12.30
C PRO A 171 -1.58 -12.50 -13.10
N PHE A 172 -1.32 -11.39 -12.44
CA PHE A 172 -1.29 -10.07 -13.05
C PHE A 172 -0.02 -9.80 -13.85
N LEU A 173 1.10 -10.43 -13.46
CA LEU A 173 2.34 -10.44 -14.27
C LEU A 173 2.16 -11.30 -15.52
N GLN A 174 1.41 -12.40 -15.45
CA GLN A 174 1.16 -13.29 -16.57
C GLN A 174 0.25 -12.67 -17.62
N ASP A 175 -0.78 -11.95 -17.21
CA ASP A 175 -1.76 -11.33 -18.12
C ASP A 175 -1.37 -9.91 -18.57
N GLY A 176 -0.24 -9.39 -18.11
CA GLY A 176 0.32 -8.09 -18.51
C GLY A 176 -0.37 -6.87 -17.88
N ARG A 177 -1.20 -7.06 -16.86
CA ARG A 177 -1.72 -5.94 -16.04
C ARG A 177 -0.68 -5.37 -15.09
N LEU A 178 0.34 -6.14 -14.79
CA LEU A 178 1.48 -5.75 -13.98
C LEU A 178 2.77 -6.10 -14.72
N VAL A 179 3.74 -5.17 -14.74
CA VAL A 179 5.08 -5.37 -15.30
C VAL A 179 6.09 -5.06 -14.20
N ALA A 180 7.00 -5.98 -13.92
CA ALA A 180 8.13 -5.74 -13.04
C ALA A 180 9.39 -5.48 -13.86
N TYR A 181 10.19 -4.45 -13.45
CA TYR A 181 11.38 -4.05 -14.17
C TYR A 181 12.65 -4.73 -13.67
N LEU A 182 12.87 -4.76 -12.35
CA LEU A 182 14.10 -5.31 -11.74
C LEU A 182 14.02 -6.83 -11.60
N TYR A 183 12.99 -7.31 -10.91
CA TYR A 183 12.78 -8.73 -10.63
C TYR A 183 11.32 -9.05 -10.31
N SER A 184 10.97 -10.32 -10.49
CA SER A 184 9.67 -10.87 -10.10
C SER A 184 9.75 -12.39 -9.96
N GLY A 185 8.64 -13.04 -9.66
CA GLY A 185 8.52 -14.50 -9.73
C GLY A 185 8.79 -15.07 -11.14
N GLN A 186 8.72 -14.24 -12.18
CA GLN A 186 8.88 -14.65 -13.58
C GLN A 186 10.24 -14.27 -14.16
N MET A 187 10.89 -13.19 -13.67
CA MET A 187 12.18 -12.75 -14.20
C MET A 187 13.14 -12.36 -13.08
N ASN A 188 14.43 -12.58 -13.31
CA ASN A 188 15.51 -12.29 -12.36
C ASN A 188 15.23 -12.86 -10.96
N ARG A 189 14.74 -14.11 -10.88
CA ARG A 189 14.31 -14.79 -9.64
C ARG A 189 15.38 -14.91 -8.58
N ASP A 190 16.64 -14.89 -8.98
CA ASP A 190 17.77 -14.86 -8.07
C ASP A 190 17.90 -13.52 -7.35
N LEU A 191 17.54 -12.42 -7.99
CA LEU A 191 17.45 -11.09 -7.35
C LEU A 191 16.29 -11.05 -6.37
N LEU A 192 15.14 -11.61 -6.74
CA LEU A 192 13.99 -11.73 -5.82
C LEU A 192 14.37 -12.44 -4.52
N LYS A 193 15.19 -13.51 -4.61
CA LYS A 193 15.66 -14.25 -3.44
C LYS A 193 16.71 -13.52 -2.60
N LYS A 194 17.46 -12.60 -3.22
CA LYS A 194 18.49 -11.79 -2.55
C LYS A 194 17.94 -10.50 -1.94
N HIS A 195 16.86 -10.02 -2.49
CA HIS A 195 16.20 -8.82 -1.98
C HIS A 195 15.49 -9.13 -0.66
N ASP A 196 16.07 -8.68 0.44
CA ASP A 196 15.58 -8.94 1.78
C ASP A 196 14.96 -7.67 2.37
N PRO A 197 13.64 -7.58 2.50
CA PRO A 197 12.97 -6.42 3.08
C PRO A 197 13.27 -6.25 4.57
N ASN A 198 13.69 -7.31 5.28
CA ASN A 198 14.10 -7.20 6.69
C ASN A 198 15.48 -6.54 6.86
N LYS A 199 16.18 -6.28 5.75
CA LYS A 199 17.45 -5.55 5.70
C LYS A 199 17.28 -4.16 5.07
N ASP A 200 16.09 -3.60 5.13
CA ASP A 200 15.72 -2.27 4.64
C ASP A 200 15.96 -2.05 3.14
N TYR A 201 16.06 -3.12 2.34
CA TYR A 201 16.26 -2.99 0.90
C TYR A 201 15.08 -2.31 0.20
N ASN A 202 13.84 -2.56 0.66
CA ASN A 202 12.67 -1.83 0.20
C ASN A 202 12.81 -0.33 0.45
N VAL A 203 13.18 0.03 1.68
CA VAL A 203 13.31 1.42 2.13
C VAL A 203 14.32 2.19 1.29
N PHE A 204 15.45 1.56 0.95
CA PHE A 204 16.45 2.19 0.09
C PHE A 204 15.88 2.61 -1.28
N TRP A 205 15.10 1.73 -1.92
CA TRP A 205 14.46 2.04 -3.19
C TRP A 205 13.34 3.07 -3.05
N GLU A 206 12.53 2.92 -2.00
CA GLU A 206 11.46 3.85 -1.70
C GLU A 206 12.00 5.26 -1.45
N LEU A 207 13.11 5.37 -0.72
CA LEU A 207 13.79 6.64 -0.45
C LEU A 207 14.22 7.36 -1.74
N LEU A 208 14.92 6.66 -2.64
CA LEU A 208 15.44 7.26 -3.86
C LEU A 208 14.35 7.74 -4.82
N LEU A 209 13.18 7.09 -4.80
CA LEU A 209 12.08 7.33 -5.74
C LEU A 209 10.83 7.93 -5.07
N SER A 210 10.92 8.34 -3.81
CA SER A 210 9.81 8.97 -3.09
C SER A 210 9.38 10.28 -3.74
N SER A 211 8.09 10.58 -3.68
CA SER A 211 7.61 11.93 -3.92
C SER A 211 8.20 12.89 -2.88
N LEU A 212 8.53 14.10 -3.29
CA LEU A 212 8.97 15.16 -2.37
C LEU A 212 7.81 15.82 -1.59
N THR A 213 6.62 15.25 -1.69
CA THR A 213 5.45 15.66 -0.90
C THR A 213 5.33 14.79 0.35
N PRO A 214 4.67 15.27 1.41
CA PRO A 214 4.30 14.42 2.54
C PRO A 214 3.41 13.24 2.13
N SER A 215 3.28 12.26 3.01
CA SER A 215 2.41 11.11 2.77
C SER A 215 0.96 11.55 2.49
N PHE A 216 0.41 11.14 1.37
CA PHE A 216 -0.98 11.38 1.02
C PHE A 216 -1.92 10.68 2.02
N GLN A 217 -2.90 11.41 2.56
CA GLN A 217 -3.82 10.93 3.58
C GLN A 217 -5.23 10.67 3.03
N GLY A 218 -5.75 11.52 2.15
CA GLY A 218 -7.09 11.32 1.64
C GLY A 218 -7.57 12.37 0.65
N PHE A 219 -8.74 12.08 0.09
CA PHE A 219 -9.51 12.97 -0.78
C PHE A 219 -10.70 13.55 -0.02
N HIS A 220 -11.00 14.82 -0.21
CA HIS A 220 -12.18 15.46 0.37
C HIS A 220 -12.96 16.23 -0.70
N ASN A 221 -14.29 16.17 -0.64
CA ASN A 221 -15.16 16.97 -1.49
C ASN A 221 -15.07 18.44 -1.07
N GLY A 222 -15.01 19.32 -2.07
CA GLY A 222 -14.97 20.75 -1.84
C GLY A 222 -13.67 21.21 -1.19
N ARG A 223 -13.74 22.42 -0.62
CA ARG A 223 -12.62 22.99 0.13
C ARG A 223 -12.62 22.49 1.56
N TYR A 224 -11.72 21.58 1.86
CA TYR A 224 -11.51 21.02 3.19
C TYR A 224 -10.40 21.79 3.91
N GLN A 225 -10.71 22.32 5.10
CA GLN A 225 -9.73 23.01 5.94
C GLN A 225 -9.24 22.08 7.03
N THR A 226 -7.94 21.88 7.09
CA THR A 226 -7.26 21.07 8.09
C THR A 226 -6.03 21.84 8.59
N GLU A 227 -5.52 21.47 9.76
CA GLU A 227 -4.23 21.96 10.26
C GLU A 227 -3.03 21.38 9.52
N LYS A 228 -3.26 20.37 8.69
CA LYS A 228 -2.26 19.71 7.87
C LYS A 228 -2.11 20.39 6.51
N GLU A 229 -1.07 20.04 5.78
CA GLU A 229 -0.91 20.49 4.40
C GLU A 229 -2.05 19.95 3.54
N SER A 230 -2.61 20.81 2.70
CA SER A 230 -3.66 20.44 1.76
C SER A 230 -3.55 21.24 0.48
N ILE A 231 -3.94 20.63 -0.64
CA ILE A 231 -4.00 21.25 -1.94
C ILE A 231 -5.45 21.19 -2.43
N TYR A 232 -6.05 22.36 -2.63
CA TYR A 232 -7.36 22.47 -3.23
C TYR A 232 -7.28 22.61 -4.74
N LEU A 233 -7.99 21.75 -5.46
CA LEU A 233 -8.07 21.72 -6.92
C LEU A 233 -9.43 22.25 -7.36
N GLU A 234 -9.47 23.51 -7.80
CA GLU A 234 -10.73 24.19 -8.21
C GLU A 234 -11.41 23.50 -9.39
N THR A 235 -10.63 22.91 -10.31
CA THR A 235 -11.16 22.27 -11.53
C THR A 235 -12.11 21.12 -11.24
N VAL A 236 -11.90 20.41 -10.14
CA VAL A 236 -12.70 19.24 -9.75
C VAL A 236 -13.41 19.42 -8.42
N ASP A 237 -13.25 20.57 -7.78
CA ASP A 237 -13.83 20.87 -6.46
C ASP A 237 -13.52 19.79 -5.42
N ILE A 238 -12.23 19.47 -5.27
CA ILE A 238 -11.73 18.54 -4.27
C ILE A 238 -10.50 19.10 -3.54
N THR A 239 -10.24 18.58 -2.35
CA THR A 239 -9.02 18.82 -1.58
C THR A 239 -8.24 17.52 -1.41
N LEU A 240 -6.93 17.57 -1.68
CA LEU A 240 -5.98 16.52 -1.36
C LEU A 240 -5.36 16.84 0.01
N GLU A 241 -5.50 15.93 0.97
CA GLU A 241 -4.92 16.05 2.30
C GLU A 241 -3.60 15.28 2.37
N PHE A 242 -2.58 15.92 2.98
CA PHE A 242 -1.26 15.34 3.20
C PHE A 242 -0.95 15.30 4.69
N GLY A 243 -0.18 14.30 5.10
CA GLY A 243 0.34 14.15 6.45
C GLY A 243 1.58 14.99 6.73
N ARG A 244 2.42 14.49 7.62
CA ARG A 244 3.75 15.06 7.88
C ARG A 244 4.79 14.39 7.00
N TYR A 245 5.94 15.05 6.82
CA TYR A 245 7.09 14.44 6.18
C TYR A 245 7.66 13.33 7.07
N ASP A 246 7.86 12.17 6.47
CA ASP A 246 8.50 11.00 7.09
C ASP A 246 10.00 10.94 6.76
N PHE A 247 10.52 11.94 6.02
CA PHE A 247 11.89 12.05 5.57
C PHE A 247 12.29 13.51 5.35
N ASN A 248 13.61 13.77 5.15
CA ASN A 248 14.09 15.08 4.77
C ASN A 248 13.92 15.32 3.26
N PRO A 249 12.94 16.14 2.81
CA PRO A 249 12.66 16.32 1.38
C PRO A 249 13.79 17.05 0.64
N GLU A 250 14.55 17.94 1.31
CA GLU A 250 15.67 18.66 0.67
C GLU A 250 16.80 17.68 0.31
N GLY A 251 17.20 16.82 1.25
CA GLY A 251 18.25 15.84 1.02
C GLY A 251 17.90 14.83 -0.06
N ILE A 252 16.64 14.36 -0.07
CA ILE A 252 16.15 13.46 -1.12
C ILE A 252 16.09 14.18 -2.48
N GLY A 253 15.64 15.44 -2.50
CA GLY A 253 15.59 16.23 -3.72
C GLY A 253 16.98 16.43 -4.35
N GLU A 254 18.04 16.60 -3.54
CA GLU A 254 19.41 16.65 -4.06
C GLU A 254 19.83 15.33 -4.73
N ILE A 255 19.53 14.21 -4.12
CA ILE A 255 19.82 12.89 -4.71
C ILE A 255 19.06 12.72 -6.02
N GLN A 256 17.77 13.05 -6.04
CA GLN A 256 16.93 12.91 -7.22
C GLN A 256 17.38 13.81 -8.37
N ARG A 257 17.85 15.04 -8.08
CA ARG A 257 18.47 15.89 -9.11
C ARG A 257 19.68 15.21 -9.74
N GLY A 258 20.57 14.64 -8.92
CA GLY A 258 21.72 13.90 -9.44
C GLY A 258 21.32 12.68 -10.30
N ILE A 259 20.23 11.98 -9.95
CA ILE A 259 19.68 10.88 -10.75
C ILE A 259 19.16 11.40 -12.09
N LEU A 260 18.43 12.51 -12.11
CA LEU A 260 17.90 13.12 -13.33
C LEU A 260 19.02 13.63 -14.23
N ASP A 261 20.00 14.35 -13.68
CA ASP A 261 21.17 14.84 -14.43
C ASP A 261 21.94 13.68 -15.09
N PHE A 262 22.10 12.57 -14.37
CA PHE A 262 22.70 11.36 -14.94
C PHE A 262 21.85 10.79 -16.07
N ALA A 263 20.54 10.69 -15.88
CA ALA A 263 19.63 10.15 -16.88
C ALA A 263 19.62 10.99 -18.15
N GLU A 264 19.61 12.31 -18.04
CA GLU A 264 19.69 13.22 -19.19
C GLU A 264 20.99 13.04 -19.95
N GLN A 265 22.14 13.06 -19.28
CA GLN A 265 23.45 12.86 -19.90
C GLN A 265 23.56 11.46 -20.55
N TYR A 266 23.01 10.43 -19.89
CA TYR A 266 23.01 9.09 -20.44
C TYR A 266 22.19 9.01 -21.73
N LEU A 267 21.01 9.63 -21.77
CA LEU A 267 20.15 9.67 -22.94
C LEU A 267 20.76 10.51 -24.07
N GLU A 268 21.41 11.62 -23.78
CA GLU A 268 22.15 12.41 -24.77
C GLU A 268 23.23 11.59 -25.48
N HIS A 269 23.96 10.73 -24.75
CA HIS A 269 25.05 9.93 -25.30
C HIS A 269 24.58 8.66 -26.03
N PHE A 270 23.56 8.01 -25.50
CA PHE A 270 23.16 6.66 -25.91
C PHE A 270 21.73 6.57 -26.45
N GLY A 271 20.92 7.61 -26.39
CA GLY A 271 19.51 7.60 -26.77
C GLY A 271 19.27 7.25 -28.25
N GLU A 272 20.21 7.55 -29.12
CA GLU A 272 20.14 7.18 -30.54
C GLU A 272 20.44 5.69 -30.82
N PHE A 273 20.95 4.95 -29.84
CA PHE A 273 21.32 3.55 -29.97
C PHE A 273 20.30 2.63 -29.26
N PRO A 274 19.30 2.06 -29.96
CA PRO A 274 18.16 1.38 -29.34
C PRO A 274 18.51 0.23 -28.39
N TYR A 275 19.68 -0.36 -28.48
CA TYR A 275 20.15 -1.43 -27.60
C TYR A 275 21.10 -0.95 -26.51
N MET A 276 21.59 0.29 -26.55
CA MET A 276 22.48 0.84 -25.51
C MET A 276 21.74 1.64 -24.45
N PHE A 277 20.60 2.26 -24.77
CA PHE A 277 19.83 2.99 -23.77
C PHE A 277 18.98 2.08 -22.87
N ARG A 278 18.85 0.80 -23.20
CA ARG A 278 18.13 -0.17 -22.39
C ARG A 278 19.05 -0.79 -21.34
N ILE A 279 18.92 -0.31 -20.11
CA ILE A 279 19.58 -0.93 -18.95
C ILE A 279 18.70 -2.11 -18.51
N SER A 280 19.28 -3.30 -18.39
CA SER A 280 18.54 -4.46 -17.89
C SER A 280 18.18 -4.27 -16.41
N GLY A 281 17.07 -4.85 -15.97
CA GLY A 281 16.69 -4.81 -14.54
C GLY A 281 17.80 -5.39 -13.63
N ARG A 282 18.56 -6.34 -14.13
CA ARG A 282 19.71 -6.91 -13.43
C ARG A 282 20.85 -5.91 -13.24
N ASP A 283 21.19 -5.19 -14.32
CA ASP A 283 22.25 -4.18 -14.27
C ASP A 283 21.82 -2.98 -13.40
N ALA A 284 20.57 -2.58 -13.49
CA ALA A 284 20.00 -1.53 -12.66
C ALA A 284 19.98 -1.91 -11.16
N TYR A 285 19.86 -3.20 -10.82
CA TYR A 285 19.89 -3.68 -9.44
C TYR A 285 21.32 -3.90 -8.89
N ALA A 286 22.33 -4.00 -9.74
CA ALA A 286 23.69 -4.30 -9.33
C ALA A 286 24.26 -3.33 -8.26
N PRO A 287 24.07 -2.00 -8.36
CA PRO A 287 24.54 -1.08 -7.31
C PRO A 287 23.96 -1.38 -5.93
N MET A 288 22.68 -1.80 -5.86
CA MET A 288 22.06 -2.20 -4.59
C MET A 288 22.75 -3.42 -3.99
N LEU A 289 23.09 -4.42 -4.78
CA LEU A 289 23.81 -5.60 -4.31
C LEU A 289 25.18 -5.22 -3.77
N VAL A 290 25.86 -4.28 -4.41
CA VAL A 290 27.16 -3.77 -3.94
C VAL A 290 26.97 -3.04 -2.61
N ALA A 291 26.04 -2.10 -2.52
CA ALA A 291 25.76 -1.37 -1.29
C ALA A 291 25.39 -2.30 -0.13
N ALA A 292 24.54 -3.31 -0.39
CA ALA A 292 24.12 -4.28 0.59
C ALA A 292 25.22 -5.25 1.04
N SER A 293 26.22 -5.53 0.17
CA SER A 293 27.33 -6.44 0.49
C SER A 293 28.45 -5.78 1.28
N TYR A 294 28.58 -4.46 1.21
CA TYR A 294 29.74 -3.75 1.77
C TYR A 294 29.67 -3.46 3.26
N ASP A 295 28.51 -3.31 3.85
CA ASP A 295 28.32 -3.19 5.31
C ASP A 295 26.93 -2.62 5.64
N GLU A 296 26.23 -3.21 6.59
CA GLU A 296 25.03 -2.62 7.20
C GLU A 296 25.26 -1.19 7.71
N ARG A 297 26.50 -0.82 8.06
CA ARG A 297 26.89 0.51 8.47
C ARG A 297 26.64 1.57 7.39
N TYR A 298 26.76 1.22 6.11
CA TYR A 298 26.54 2.17 5.02
C TYR A 298 25.07 2.53 4.89
N LEU A 299 24.19 1.54 4.93
CA LEU A 299 22.74 1.79 4.92
C LEU A 299 22.29 2.58 6.16
N LYS A 300 22.75 2.19 7.35
CA LYS A 300 22.50 2.92 8.61
C LYS A 300 23.04 4.35 8.60
N MET A 301 24.15 4.59 7.91
CA MET A 301 24.68 5.96 7.75
C MET A 301 23.76 6.81 6.87
N ILE A 302 23.21 6.24 5.79
CA ILE A 302 22.25 6.92 4.93
C ILE A 302 20.97 7.22 5.71
N GLU A 303 20.39 6.22 6.39
CA GLU A 303 19.21 6.39 7.25
C GLU A 303 19.40 7.53 8.25
N LYS A 304 20.51 7.50 9.00
CA LYS A 304 20.83 8.54 10.00
C LYS A 304 21.01 9.92 9.39
N ARG A 305 21.62 10.02 8.20
CA ARG A 305 21.87 11.29 7.54
C ARG A 305 20.60 11.94 7.01
N PHE A 306 19.63 11.15 6.57
CA PHE A 306 18.38 11.63 6.01
C PHE A 306 17.21 11.64 7.01
N GLN A 307 17.49 11.34 8.29
CA GLN A 307 16.50 11.30 9.38
C GLN A 307 15.27 10.46 9.01
N LEU A 308 15.51 9.30 8.39
CA LEU A 308 14.46 8.38 8.06
C LEU A 308 13.89 7.80 9.35
N GLU A 309 12.75 8.27 9.78
CA GLU A 309 11.89 7.50 10.67
C GLU A 309 11.22 6.42 9.81
N ILE A 310 11.83 5.26 9.78
CA ILE A 310 11.25 4.10 9.11
C ILE A 310 10.06 3.69 9.95
N ALA A 311 8.87 4.11 9.54
CA ALA A 311 7.66 3.48 10.02
C ALA A 311 7.72 2.03 9.53
N VAL A 312 8.11 1.13 10.41
CA VAL A 312 8.01 -0.31 10.20
C VAL A 312 6.53 -0.61 10.01
N ASN A 313 6.12 -0.67 8.76
CA ASN A 313 4.74 -0.97 8.35
C ASN A 313 4.56 -2.46 8.13
#